data_58bd045f24cfe21a264916cdc3fd12aa
#
_entry.id   58bd045f24cfe21a264916cdc3fd12aa
#
_cell.length_a   1.000
_cell.length_b   1.000
_cell.length_c   1.000
_cell.angle_alpha   90.00
_cell.angle_beta   90.00
_cell.angle_gamma   90.00
#
_symmetry.space_group_name_H-M   'P 1'
#
loop_
_entity.id
_entity.type
_entity.pdbx_description
1 polymer ?
#
loop_
_entity_poly.entity_id
_entity_poly.type
_entity_poly.pdbx_seq_one_letter_code
_entity_poly.pdbx_strand_id
1 'polypeptide(L)'
;MNQAIEAVAGAQEAPHVAAGQSADAEALRAAFQRQRQAYLSDPIPDLAQRRKDLLTLKRLLSENVDQVIAAICEDYGNRSRHETLFAEIITVTDGINDTVRHLKKWMKPQRRHVDRTLYPGARNRLIPQPLGVTGLIIPWNFPVNLAFSQLTGAFAAGNRAMVKLSENSMALAALLKELSPSYFPPEKLAWFEETGGVGIEFSKIPFDLLVFTGSGQTGRAVMAAAAHNLTPVVLELGGKSPAIIDPEYPLKKAVERILFVKQFNAGQICTNVDYAFVHESQRDEFIGQARQYVARHCPDINNADYTSIIDDRSYRRLEETLDDARGKGATVINLSGDQPGNRDQRKFPLHLVLDTTANMTIRSRETFGPILCIQKVADEEEAIRLANDSEFGLNGNVWTRDKSRGYQLATAIDT
;
A
#
# COMPACT_ATOMS: atom_id res chain seq x y z
N MET A 1 -26.49 7.00 27.50
CA MET A 1 -25.66 5.88 27.00
C MET A 1 -26.50 4.83 26.25
N ASN A 2 -27.82 4.71 26.47
CA ASN A 2 -28.69 3.78 25.75
C ASN A 2 -29.24 4.28 24.38
N GLN A 3 -29.24 5.58 24.11
CA GLN A 3 -29.73 6.11 22.81
C GLN A 3 -28.68 6.04 21.65
N ALA A 4 -27.42 5.80 21.95
CA ALA A 4 -26.39 5.64 20.92
C ALA A 4 -26.28 4.20 20.35
N ILE A 5 -26.91 3.22 21.01
CA ILE A 5 -26.90 1.80 20.59
C ILE A 5 -28.05 1.49 19.63
N GLU A 6 -29.14 2.22 19.69
CA GLU A 6 -30.31 2.00 18.80
C GLU A 6 -30.14 2.59 17.38
N ALA A 7 -29.19 3.54 17.18
CA ALA A 7 -28.94 4.15 15.87
C ALA A 7 -28.17 3.26 14.88
N VAL A 8 -27.61 2.12 15.31
CA VAL A 8 -26.87 1.19 14.46
C VAL A 8 -27.73 0.05 13.90
N ALA A 9 -28.97 -0.11 14.39
CA ALA A 9 -29.87 -1.20 14.00
C ALA A 9 -30.71 -0.96 12.73
N GLY A 10 -30.52 0.18 12.05
CA GLY A 10 -31.31 0.59 10.88
C GLY A 10 -30.64 0.42 9.51
N ALA A 11 -29.64 -0.44 9.36
CA ALA A 11 -29.08 -0.74 8.05
C ALA A 11 -30.01 -1.69 7.29
N GLN A 12 -30.66 -1.17 6.26
CA GLN A 12 -31.50 -1.90 5.31
C GLN A 12 -30.75 -3.12 4.75
N GLU A 13 -31.41 -4.27 4.75
CA GLU A 13 -30.98 -5.49 4.07
C GLU A 13 -30.72 -5.20 2.60
N ALA A 14 -29.46 -5.46 2.16
CA ALA A 14 -29.10 -5.40 0.77
C ALA A 14 -29.71 -6.59 0.00
N PRO A 15 -30.04 -6.43 -1.31
CA PRO A 15 -30.79 -7.42 -2.07
C PRO A 15 -30.03 -8.73 -2.28
N HIS A 16 -30.76 -9.81 -2.40
CA HIS A 16 -30.39 -11.20 -2.64
C HIS A 16 -29.06 -11.43 -3.39
N VAL A 17 -28.12 -12.03 -2.67
CA VAL A 17 -26.82 -12.47 -3.13
C VAL A 17 -26.95 -13.81 -3.85
N ALA A 18 -26.45 -13.90 -5.10
CA ALA A 18 -26.59 -15.05 -5.99
C ALA A 18 -25.83 -16.31 -5.50
N ALA A 19 -26.23 -17.49 -5.97
CA ALA A 19 -25.72 -18.82 -5.57
C ALA A 19 -24.17 -19.01 -5.64
N GLY A 20 -23.44 -18.21 -6.42
CA GLY A 20 -21.95 -18.20 -6.47
C GLY A 20 -21.28 -17.73 -5.18
N GLN A 21 -21.87 -16.77 -4.47
CA GLN A 21 -21.31 -16.23 -3.23
C GLN A 21 -21.35 -17.22 -2.05
N SER A 22 -22.25 -18.20 -2.08
CA SER A 22 -22.32 -19.27 -1.08
C SER A 22 -21.16 -20.26 -1.23
N ALA A 23 -20.76 -20.59 -2.45
CA ALA A 23 -19.66 -21.52 -2.72
C ALA A 23 -18.29 -20.93 -2.33
N ASP A 24 -18.06 -19.66 -2.64
CA ASP A 24 -16.82 -18.96 -2.27
C ASP A 24 -16.68 -18.83 -0.74
N ALA A 25 -17.77 -18.49 -0.05
CA ALA A 25 -17.78 -18.41 1.40
C ALA A 25 -17.51 -19.77 2.07
N GLU A 26 -18.01 -20.88 1.51
CA GLU A 26 -17.76 -22.22 1.99
C GLU A 26 -16.28 -22.62 1.75
N ALA A 27 -15.73 -22.33 0.56
CA ALA A 27 -14.33 -22.57 0.23
C ALA A 27 -13.37 -21.80 1.15
N LEU A 28 -13.68 -20.55 1.46
CA LEU A 28 -12.92 -19.73 2.40
C LEU A 28 -12.92 -20.33 3.81
N ARG A 29 -14.09 -20.72 4.32
CA ARG A 29 -14.23 -21.33 5.65
C ARG A 29 -13.52 -22.68 5.71
N ALA A 30 -13.62 -23.50 4.68
CA ALA A 30 -12.94 -24.80 4.60
C ALA A 30 -11.41 -24.62 4.61
N ALA A 31 -10.87 -23.67 3.85
CA ALA A 31 -9.45 -23.34 3.85
C ALA A 31 -8.97 -22.84 5.23
N PHE A 32 -9.73 -21.93 5.87
CA PHE A 32 -9.43 -21.47 7.21
C PHE A 32 -9.41 -22.62 8.22
N GLN A 33 -10.42 -23.48 8.25
CA GLN A 33 -10.49 -24.63 9.16
C GLN A 33 -9.32 -25.59 8.97
N ARG A 34 -8.94 -25.85 7.72
CA ARG A 34 -7.77 -26.67 7.38
C ARG A 34 -6.48 -26.07 7.94
N GLN A 35 -6.25 -24.78 7.75
CA GLN A 35 -5.09 -24.08 8.29
C GLN A 35 -5.12 -24.02 9.82
N ARG A 36 -6.30 -23.80 10.42
CA ARG A 36 -6.48 -23.78 11.87
C ARG A 36 -6.16 -25.11 12.52
N GLN A 37 -6.64 -26.21 11.96
CA GLN A 37 -6.32 -27.56 12.43
C GLN A 37 -4.83 -27.88 12.33
N ALA A 38 -4.22 -27.54 11.21
CA ALA A 38 -2.79 -27.71 11.01
C ALA A 38 -1.95 -26.82 11.96
N TYR A 39 -2.41 -25.62 12.30
CA TYR A 39 -1.78 -24.80 13.33
C TYR A 39 -1.88 -25.46 14.71
N LEU A 40 -3.04 -25.93 15.09
CA LEU A 40 -3.25 -26.57 16.40
C LEU A 40 -2.44 -27.86 16.58
N SER A 41 -2.12 -28.57 15.50
CA SER A 41 -1.28 -29.77 15.54
C SER A 41 0.22 -29.47 15.68
N ASP A 42 0.68 -28.29 15.16
CA ASP A 42 2.08 -27.82 15.28
C ASP A 42 2.07 -26.26 15.42
N PRO A 43 1.81 -25.76 16.64
CA PRO A 43 1.59 -24.33 16.86
C PRO A 43 2.87 -23.50 16.92
N ILE A 44 4.04 -24.13 17.17
CA ILE A 44 5.31 -23.40 17.40
C ILE A 44 6.42 -23.97 16.53
N PRO A 45 6.40 -23.70 15.19
CA PRO A 45 7.48 -24.17 14.33
C PRO A 45 8.83 -23.58 14.77
N ASP A 46 9.86 -24.41 14.73
CA ASP A 46 11.20 -24.04 15.15
C ASP A 46 11.89 -23.06 14.16
N LEU A 47 13.11 -22.64 14.49
CA LEU A 47 13.91 -21.74 13.64
C LEU A 47 14.20 -22.35 12.27
N ALA A 48 14.46 -23.66 12.20
CA ALA A 48 14.79 -24.33 10.93
C ALA A 48 13.60 -24.34 10.00
N GLN A 49 12.40 -24.69 10.51
CA GLN A 49 11.17 -24.66 9.74
C GLN A 49 10.81 -23.26 9.25
N ARG A 50 10.88 -22.23 10.11
CA ARG A 50 10.58 -20.85 9.69
C ARG A 50 11.56 -20.34 8.63
N ARG A 51 12.85 -20.69 8.73
CA ARG A 51 13.84 -20.38 7.69
C ARG A 51 13.54 -21.09 6.38
N LYS A 52 13.14 -22.36 6.44
CA LYS A 52 12.73 -23.14 5.27
C LYS A 52 11.54 -22.48 4.60
N ASP A 53 10.53 -22.09 5.35
CA ASP A 53 9.33 -21.40 4.82
C ASP A 53 9.70 -20.07 4.11
N LEU A 54 10.54 -19.25 4.73
CA LEU A 54 11.01 -17.99 4.14
C LEU A 54 11.80 -18.20 2.85
N LEU A 55 12.72 -19.17 2.83
CA LEU A 55 13.50 -19.49 1.64
C LEU A 55 12.64 -20.11 0.53
N THR A 56 11.62 -20.88 0.89
CA THR A 56 10.64 -21.42 -0.06
C THR A 56 9.78 -20.29 -0.64
N LEU A 57 9.36 -19.32 0.18
CA LEU A 57 8.65 -18.14 -0.29
C LEU A 57 9.50 -17.31 -1.29
N LYS A 58 10.79 -17.16 -1.00
CA LYS A 58 11.74 -16.52 -1.93
C LYS A 58 11.83 -17.29 -3.24
N ARG A 59 11.92 -18.64 -3.19
CA ARG A 59 12.00 -19.49 -4.39
C ARG A 59 10.74 -19.38 -5.24
N LEU A 60 9.55 -19.39 -4.63
CA LEU A 60 8.29 -19.20 -5.35
C LEU A 60 8.34 -17.94 -6.22
N LEU A 61 8.91 -16.85 -5.72
CA LEU A 61 9.05 -15.61 -6.48
C LEU A 61 10.21 -15.66 -7.47
N SER A 62 11.43 -16.05 -7.03
CA SER A 62 12.64 -15.95 -7.85
C SER A 62 12.73 -16.97 -8.99
N GLU A 63 12.06 -18.12 -8.87
CA GLU A 63 11.99 -19.13 -9.93
C GLU A 63 10.93 -18.83 -10.99
N ASN A 64 10.00 -17.86 -10.72
CA ASN A 64 8.87 -17.53 -11.60
C ASN A 64 8.81 -16.03 -11.99
N VAL A 65 9.96 -15.34 -11.98
CA VAL A 65 10.04 -13.87 -12.19
C VAL A 65 9.35 -13.42 -13.48
N ASP A 66 9.64 -14.08 -14.60
CA ASP A 66 9.10 -13.67 -15.91
C ASP A 66 7.58 -13.88 -16.01
N GLN A 67 7.06 -14.96 -15.43
CA GLN A 67 5.62 -15.23 -15.36
C GLN A 67 4.90 -14.20 -14.48
N VAL A 68 5.49 -13.85 -13.34
CA VAL A 68 4.95 -12.83 -12.43
C VAL A 68 4.92 -11.45 -13.10
N ILE A 69 6.00 -11.07 -13.81
CA ILE A 69 6.03 -9.81 -14.55
C ILE A 69 4.98 -9.80 -15.66
N ALA A 70 4.82 -10.89 -16.39
CA ALA A 70 3.83 -11.00 -17.45
C ALA A 70 2.39 -10.87 -16.89
N ALA A 71 2.07 -11.55 -15.79
CA ALA A 71 0.77 -11.49 -15.16
C ALA A 71 0.43 -10.08 -14.65
N ILE A 72 1.38 -9.40 -13.99
CA ILE A 72 1.17 -8.02 -13.55
C ILE A 72 0.99 -7.08 -14.76
N CYS A 73 1.76 -7.28 -15.83
CA CYS A 73 1.63 -6.48 -17.05
C CYS A 73 0.26 -6.68 -17.71
N GLU A 74 -0.28 -7.90 -17.71
CA GLU A 74 -1.61 -8.22 -18.18
C GLU A 74 -2.69 -7.52 -17.34
N ASP A 75 -2.61 -7.58 -16.02
CA ASP A 75 -3.54 -6.92 -15.11
C ASP A 75 -3.60 -5.39 -15.32
N TYR A 76 -2.47 -4.77 -15.63
CA TYR A 76 -2.37 -3.33 -15.92
C TYR A 76 -2.72 -2.96 -17.37
N GLY A 77 -2.73 -3.94 -18.28
CA GLY A 77 -2.69 -3.69 -19.72
C GLY A 77 -1.31 -3.26 -20.22
N ASN A 78 -0.54 -2.53 -19.43
CA ASN A 78 0.90 -2.30 -19.59
C ASN A 78 1.52 -1.83 -18.26
N ARG A 79 2.52 -2.54 -17.77
CA ARG A 79 3.36 -2.10 -16.66
C ARG A 79 4.84 -2.27 -17.01
N SER A 80 5.65 -1.26 -16.69
CA SER A 80 7.09 -1.30 -16.92
C SER A 80 7.72 -2.53 -16.27
N ARG A 81 8.45 -3.31 -17.07
CA ARG A 81 9.22 -4.45 -16.59
C ARG A 81 10.27 -4.03 -15.54
N HIS A 82 10.90 -2.88 -15.75
CA HIS A 82 11.94 -2.36 -14.85
C HIS A 82 11.35 -1.95 -13.50
N GLU A 83 10.19 -1.30 -13.51
CA GLU A 83 9.47 -0.95 -12.29
C GLU A 83 9.04 -2.20 -11.51
N THR A 84 8.52 -3.21 -12.20
CA THR A 84 8.12 -4.48 -11.56
C THR A 84 9.34 -5.20 -10.97
N LEU A 85 10.45 -5.31 -11.71
CA LEU A 85 11.68 -5.91 -11.20
C LEU A 85 12.19 -5.21 -9.94
N PHE A 86 12.24 -3.88 -9.97
CA PHE A 86 12.75 -3.10 -8.85
C PHE A 86 11.82 -3.17 -7.63
N ALA A 87 10.55 -2.81 -7.81
CA ALA A 87 9.63 -2.62 -6.69
C ALA A 87 9.04 -3.93 -6.13
N GLU A 88 8.91 -4.95 -6.97
CA GLU A 88 8.18 -6.16 -6.58
C GLU A 88 9.14 -7.35 -6.35
N ILE A 89 10.22 -7.47 -7.12
CA ILE A 89 11.07 -8.65 -7.06
C ILE A 89 12.31 -8.41 -6.16
N ILE A 90 13.09 -7.37 -6.48
CA ILE A 90 14.36 -7.10 -5.78
C ILE A 90 14.09 -6.73 -4.33
N THR A 91 13.20 -5.79 -4.07
CA THR A 91 12.88 -5.34 -2.71
C THR A 91 12.36 -6.46 -1.83
N VAL A 92 11.49 -7.33 -2.36
CA VAL A 92 10.94 -8.48 -1.63
C VAL A 92 12.02 -9.50 -1.32
N THR A 93 12.82 -9.89 -2.32
CA THR A 93 13.87 -10.89 -2.11
C THR A 93 14.93 -10.44 -1.12
N ASP A 94 15.27 -9.14 -1.12
CA ASP A 94 16.17 -8.55 -0.13
C ASP A 94 15.55 -8.51 1.26
N GLY A 95 14.28 -8.16 1.38
CA GLY A 95 13.53 -8.20 2.63
C GLY A 95 13.46 -9.60 3.25
N ILE A 96 13.24 -10.63 2.42
CA ILE A 96 13.27 -12.02 2.89
C ILE A 96 14.68 -12.41 3.37
N ASN A 97 15.74 -12.04 2.63
CA ASN A 97 17.12 -12.32 3.02
C ASN A 97 17.47 -11.67 4.36
N ASP A 98 17.07 -10.42 4.55
CA ASP A 98 17.28 -9.69 5.81
C ASP A 98 16.53 -10.36 6.97
N THR A 99 15.28 -10.74 6.75
CA THR A 99 14.47 -11.46 7.73
C THR A 99 15.13 -12.78 8.14
N VAL A 100 15.62 -13.57 7.21
CA VAL A 100 16.32 -14.83 7.48
C VAL A 100 17.57 -14.61 8.33
N ARG A 101 18.33 -13.53 8.10
CA ARG A 101 19.52 -13.19 8.89
C ARG A 101 19.16 -12.87 10.35
N HIS A 102 18.09 -12.12 10.56
CA HIS A 102 17.71 -11.59 11.87
C HIS A 102 16.76 -12.49 12.66
N LEU A 103 16.10 -13.44 12.03
CA LEU A 103 15.05 -14.29 12.62
C LEU A 103 15.44 -14.92 13.96
N LYS A 104 16.67 -15.49 14.05
CA LYS A 104 17.17 -16.10 15.28
C LYS A 104 17.19 -15.12 16.45
N LYS A 105 17.51 -13.85 16.18
CA LYS A 105 17.52 -12.77 17.20
C LYS A 105 16.10 -12.43 17.63
N TRP A 106 15.17 -12.31 16.67
CA TRP A 106 13.78 -11.93 16.95
C TRP A 106 13.02 -13.01 17.73
N MET A 107 13.33 -14.28 17.52
CA MET A 107 12.71 -15.41 18.23
C MET A 107 13.19 -15.57 19.67
N LYS A 108 14.24 -14.85 20.11
CA LYS A 108 14.78 -15.01 21.46
C LYS A 108 13.82 -14.50 22.53
N PRO A 109 13.56 -15.30 23.60
CA PRO A 109 12.87 -14.81 24.77
C PRO A 109 13.58 -13.59 25.38
N GLN A 110 12.82 -12.56 25.70
CA GLN A 110 13.32 -11.33 26.30
C GLN A 110 13.05 -11.34 27.81
N ARG A 111 14.06 -11.00 28.60
CA ARG A 111 13.86 -10.79 30.03
C ARG A 111 13.08 -9.49 30.24
N ARG A 112 12.18 -9.49 31.23
CA ARG A 112 11.42 -8.31 31.68
C ARG A 112 11.71 -8.06 33.13
N HIS A 113 11.54 -6.81 33.53
CA HIS A 113 11.73 -6.40 34.94
C HIS A 113 10.80 -7.17 35.87
N VAL A 114 11.32 -7.48 37.06
CA VAL A 114 10.57 -8.02 38.20
C VAL A 114 11.08 -7.35 39.46
N ASP A 115 10.19 -6.89 40.31
CA ASP A 115 10.53 -6.39 41.62
C ASP A 115 10.94 -7.59 42.53
N ARG A 116 12.24 -7.70 42.76
CA ARG A 116 12.80 -8.81 43.54
C ARG A 116 12.55 -8.67 45.03
N THR A 117 12.18 -7.47 45.49
CA THR A 117 11.82 -7.23 46.89
C THR A 117 10.46 -7.84 47.20
N LEU A 118 9.50 -7.66 46.27
CA LEU A 118 8.17 -8.23 46.40
C LEU A 118 8.10 -9.69 45.96
N TYR A 119 8.93 -10.08 44.96
CA TYR A 119 8.93 -11.42 44.35
C TYR A 119 10.33 -12.03 44.33
N PRO A 120 10.89 -12.45 45.49
CA PRO A 120 12.22 -13.04 45.58
C PRO A 120 12.32 -14.31 44.70
N GLY A 121 13.35 -14.37 43.84
CA GLY A 121 13.58 -15.50 42.93
C GLY A 121 12.74 -15.53 41.67
N ALA A 122 11.76 -14.65 41.48
CA ALA A 122 10.92 -14.60 40.26
C ALA A 122 11.71 -14.15 39.05
N ARG A 123 11.26 -14.62 37.85
CA ARG A 123 11.85 -14.30 36.55
C ARG A 123 10.74 -14.09 35.52
N ASN A 124 10.65 -12.87 34.97
CA ASN A 124 9.73 -12.54 33.91
C ASN A 124 10.39 -12.68 32.53
N ARG A 125 9.69 -13.29 31.59
CA ARG A 125 10.13 -13.42 30.20
C ARG A 125 8.98 -13.13 29.25
N LEU A 126 9.27 -12.42 28.17
CA LEU A 126 8.41 -12.30 27.00
C LEU A 126 8.89 -13.32 25.96
N ILE A 127 8.03 -14.24 25.56
CA ILE A 127 8.32 -15.30 24.60
C ILE A 127 7.49 -15.03 23.34
N PRO A 128 8.11 -14.70 22.19
CA PRO A 128 7.39 -14.56 20.93
C PRO A 128 6.77 -15.89 20.49
N GLN A 129 5.48 -15.87 20.17
CA GLN A 129 4.74 -17.05 19.69
C GLN A 129 3.93 -16.70 18.43
N PRO A 130 3.66 -17.68 17.53
CA PRO A 130 2.72 -17.47 16.43
C PRO A 130 1.31 -17.15 16.95
N LEU A 131 0.57 -16.35 16.20
CA LEU A 131 -0.84 -16.08 16.46
C LEU A 131 -1.73 -17.23 15.97
N GLY A 132 -1.45 -17.75 14.76
CA GLY A 132 -2.25 -18.80 14.14
C GLY A 132 -2.39 -18.62 12.65
N VAL A 133 -3.61 -18.38 12.17
CA VAL A 133 -3.94 -18.14 10.76
C VAL A 133 -4.13 -16.64 10.52
N THR A 134 -3.32 -16.08 9.62
CA THR A 134 -3.42 -14.66 9.23
C THR A 134 -4.16 -14.51 7.90
N GLY A 135 -5.10 -13.57 7.84
CA GLY A 135 -5.74 -13.14 6.59
C GLY A 135 -5.04 -11.91 6.04
N LEU A 136 -4.76 -11.90 4.74
CA LEU A 136 -4.11 -10.78 4.04
C LEU A 136 -4.98 -10.33 2.87
N ILE A 137 -5.43 -9.07 2.86
CA ILE A 137 -6.18 -8.46 1.75
C ILE A 137 -5.25 -7.46 1.08
N ILE A 138 -4.93 -7.73 -0.18
CA ILE A 138 -3.84 -7.07 -0.92
C ILE A 138 -4.41 -6.24 -2.07
N PRO A 139 -3.99 -4.99 -2.24
CA PRO A 139 -4.37 -4.14 -3.37
C PRO A 139 -3.58 -4.48 -4.64
N TRP A 140 -3.93 -3.82 -5.73
CA TRP A 140 -3.39 -4.04 -7.07
C TRP A 140 -2.10 -3.30 -7.39
N ASN A 141 -1.77 -2.21 -6.66
CA ASN A 141 -0.70 -1.29 -7.09
C ASN A 141 0.72 -1.85 -6.95
N PHE A 142 0.99 -2.62 -5.90
CA PHE A 142 2.21 -3.42 -5.72
C PHE A 142 1.84 -4.79 -5.16
N PRO A 143 1.14 -5.63 -5.95
CA PRO A 143 0.49 -6.82 -5.44
C PRO A 143 1.47 -7.87 -4.92
N VAL A 144 2.64 -8.01 -5.52
CA VAL A 144 3.68 -8.93 -5.05
C VAL A 144 4.39 -8.38 -3.83
N ASN A 145 4.85 -7.12 -3.86
CA ASN A 145 5.55 -6.54 -2.73
C ASN A 145 4.68 -6.57 -1.46
N LEU A 146 3.43 -6.12 -1.57
CA LEU A 146 2.53 -6.06 -0.43
C LEU A 146 2.10 -7.45 0.06
N ALA A 147 1.91 -8.43 -0.82
CA ALA A 147 1.61 -9.79 -0.41
C ALA A 147 2.83 -10.49 0.22
N PHE A 148 3.97 -10.48 -0.46
CA PHE A 148 5.14 -11.25 -0.04
C PHE A 148 5.85 -10.63 1.18
N SER A 149 5.83 -9.30 1.34
CA SER A 149 6.35 -8.64 2.54
C SER A 149 5.53 -9.01 3.78
N GLN A 150 4.19 -9.02 3.67
CA GLN A 150 3.30 -9.45 4.74
C GLN A 150 3.43 -10.97 5.02
N LEU A 151 3.54 -11.80 3.97
CA LEU A 151 3.81 -13.23 4.11
C LEU A 151 5.17 -13.50 4.77
N THR A 152 6.19 -12.67 4.46
CA THR A 152 7.50 -12.75 5.11
C THR A 152 7.37 -12.53 6.62
N GLY A 153 6.62 -11.52 7.05
CA GLY A 153 6.31 -11.29 8.45
C GLY A 153 5.53 -12.43 9.10
N ALA A 154 4.48 -12.91 8.42
CA ALA A 154 3.64 -14.01 8.89
C ALA A 154 4.47 -15.31 9.09
N PHE A 155 5.30 -15.68 8.12
CA PHE A 155 6.12 -16.91 8.18
C PHE A 155 7.30 -16.77 9.14
N ALA A 156 7.90 -15.60 9.25
CA ALA A 156 8.91 -15.31 10.28
C ALA A 156 8.33 -15.48 11.70
N ALA A 157 7.11 -15.03 11.93
CA ALA A 157 6.39 -15.24 13.17
C ALA A 157 5.93 -16.68 13.39
N GLY A 158 5.94 -17.54 12.35
CA GLY A 158 5.52 -18.94 12.40
C GLY A 158 4.03 -19.15 12.10
N ASN A 159 3.35 -18.13 11.57
CA ASN A 159 1.94 -18.20 11.22
C ASN A 159 1.69 -18.96 9.90
N ARG A 160 0.42 -19.24 9.65
CA ARG A 160 -0.15 -19.69 8.37
C ARG A 160 -0.87 -18.53 7.73
N ALA A 161 -1.09 -18.54 6.42
CA ALA A 161 -1.66 -17.40 5.73
C ALA A 161 -2.68 -17.76 4.65
N MET A 162 -3.75 -16.99 4.60
CA MET A 162 -4.68 -16.91 3.49
C MET A 162 -4.53 -15.53 2.86
N VAL A 163 -4.42 -15.45 1.55
CA VAL A 163 -4.18 -14.20 0.81
C VAL A 163 -5.28 -14.00 -0.22
N LYS A 164 -5.93 -12.85 -0.18
CA LYS A 164 -6.92 -12.41 -1.16
C LYS A 164 -6.37 -11.23 -1.95
N LEU A 165 -6.20 -11.39 -3.25
CA LEU A 165 -5.76 -10.32 -4.15
C LEU A 165 -6.95 -9.47 -4.64
N SER A 166 -6.65 -8.27 -5.15
CA SER A 166 -7.64 -7.34 -5.69
C SER A 166 -8.29 -7.88 -6.97
N GLU A 167 -9.49 -7.37 -7.29
CA GLU A 167 -10.17 -7.53 -8.58
C GLU A 167 -9.35 -7.04 -9.78
N ASN A 168 -8.40 -6.15 -9.56
CA ASN A 168 -7.47 -5.65 -10.57
C ASN A 168 -6.14 -6.41 -10.60
N SER A 169 -6.09 -7.63 -10.01
CA SER A 169 -4.89 -8.50 -9.98
C SER A 169 -5.26 -9.95 -10.27
N MET A 170 -6.16 -10.17 -11.24
CA MET A 170 -6.74 -11.47 -11.52
C MET A 170 -5.74 -12.43 -12.18
N ALA A 171 -4.96 -11.95 -13.16
CA ALA A 171 -3.95 -12.76 -13.82
C ALA A 171 -2.85 -13.20 -12.83
N LEU A 172 -2.40 -12.29 -11.97
CA LEU A 172 -1.45 -12.61 -10.90
C LEU A 172 -2.05 -13.57 -9.86
N ALA A 173 -3.32 -13.37 -9.47
CA ALA A 173 -4.00 -14.24 -8.51
C ALA A 173 -4.11 -15.67 -9.02
N ALA A 174 -4.52 -15.86 -10.28
CA ALA A 174 -4.60 -17.15 -10.95
C ALA A 174 -3.21 -17.83 -11.01
N LEU A 175 -2.18 -17.09 -11.41
CA LEU A 175 -0.80 -17.60 -11.47
C LEU A 175 -0.30 -18.07 -10.09
N LEU A 176 -0.47 -17.25 -9.04
CA LEU A 176 0.00 -17.60 -7.71
C LEU A 176 -0.77 -18.79 -7.11
N LYS A 177 -2.06 -18.90 -7.42
CA LYS A 177 -2.89 -20.05 -7.03
C LYS A 177 -2.45 -21.33 -7.72
N GLU A 178 -2.04 -21.26 -8.99
CA GLU A 178 -1.49 -22.39 -9.74
C GLU A 178 -0.11 -22.82 -9.25
N LEU A 179 0.81 -21.87 -9.05
CA LEU A 179 2.20 -22.16 -8.68
C LEU A 179 2.37 -22.61 -7.22
N SER A 180 1.59 -21.99 -6.31
CA SER A 180 1.79 -22.13 -4.86
C SER A 180 1.80 -23.58 -4.35
N PRO A 181 0.95 -24.52 -4.83
CA PRO A 181 0.96 -25.92 -4.37
C PRO A 181 2.27 -26.66 -4.57
N SER A 182 3.11 -26.23 -5.51
CA SER A 182 4.45 -26.80 -5.74
C SER A 182 5.47 -26.36 -4.68
N TYR A 183 5.16 -25.35 -3.89
CA TYR A 183 6.04 -24.76 -2.86
C TYR A 183 5.49 -24.94 -1.45
N PHE A 184 4.18 -24.76 -1.27
CA PHE A 184 3.51 -24.82 0.01
C PHE A 184 2.24 -25.67 -0.05
N PRO A 185 1.98 -26.47 0.97
CA PRO A 185 0.67 -27.11 1.10
C PRO A 185 -0.41 -26.07 1.43
N PRO A 186 -1.68 -26.32 1.06
CA PRO A 186 -2.79 -25.39 1.32
C PRO A 186 -3.02 -25.11 2.82
N GLU A 187 -2.54 -26.00 3.68
CA GLU A 187 -2.51 -25.83 5.14
C GLU A 187 -1.54 -24.73 5.59
N LYS A 188 -0.59 -24.31 4.74
CA LYS A 188 0.39 -23.25 5.04
C LYS A 188 0.07 -21.95 4.34
N LEU A 189 -0.26 -22.01 3.04
CA LEU A 189 -0.53 -20.85 2.20
C LEU A 189 -1.68 -21.16 1.24
N ALA A 190 -2.67 -20.27 1.18
CA ALA A 190 -3.77 -20.35 0.24
C ALA A 190 -4.05 -18.97 -0.40
N TRP A 191 -4.31 -18.96 -1.71
CA TRP A 191 -4.59 -17.75 -2.51
C TRP A 191 -6.04 -17.74 -2.98
N PHE A 192 -6.63 -16.54 -2.99
CA PHE A 192 -8.01 -16.31 -3.39
C PHE A 192 -8.10 -15.15 -4.37
N GLU A 193 -8.87 -15.36 -5.42
CA GLU A 193 -9.24 -14.38 -6.44
C GLU A 193 -10.46 -13.57 -5.97
N GLU A 194 -10.66 -12.39 -6.49
CA GLU A 194 -11.89 -11.59 -6.28
C GLU A 194 -12.89 -11.87 -7.42
N THR A 195 -13.81 -12.77 -7.18
CA THR A 195 -14.85 -13.20 -8.16
C THR A 195 -16.19 -12.47 -7.97
N GLY A 196 -16.22 -11.46 -7.10
CA GLY A 196 -17.40 -10.67 -6.77
C GLY A 196 -17.95 -10.96 -5.36
N GLY A 197 -17.42 -10.22 -4.38
CA GLY A 197 -17.82 -10.33 -2.98
C GLY A 197 -16.96 -11.25 -2.11
N VAL A 198 -15.92 -11.89 -2.68
CA VAL A 198 -14.96 -12.70 -1.91
C VAL A 198 -14.32 -11.88 -0.79
N GLY A 199 -13.96 -10.61 -1.05
CA GLY A 199 -13.39 -9.72 -0.04
C GLY A 199 -14.32 -9.46 1.15
N ILE A 200 -15.62 -9.40 0.91
CA ILE A 200 -16.63 -9.25 1.98
C ILE A 200 -16.64 -10.51 2.86
N GLU A 201 -16.74 -11.69 2.25
CA GLU A 201 -16.77 -12.96 2.98
C GLU A 201 -15.43 -13.26 3.66
N PHE A 202 -14.31 -12.91 3.03
CA PHE A 202 -12.97 -13.03 3.60
C PHE A 202 -12.83 -12.20 4.89
N SER A 203 -13.38 -10.99 4.90
CA SER A 203 -13.35 -10.10 6.08
C SER A 203 -14.16 -10.63 7.28
N LYS A 204 -15.07 -11.57 7.04
CA LYS A 204 -15.90 -12.23 8.08
C LYS A 204 -15.26 -13.50 8.65
N ILE A 205 -14.14 -13.96 8.11
CA ILE A 205 -13.41 -15.14 8.62
C ILE A 205 -12.77 -14.79 9.97
N PRO A 206 -12.88 -15.65 11.00
CA PRO A 206 -12.32 -15.40 12.33
C PRO A 206 -10.80 -15.64 12.37
N PHE A 207 -10.05 -14.84 11.61
CA PHE A 207 -8.59 -14.88 11.62
C PHE A 207 -8.02 -14.52 12.99
N ASP A 208 -6.81 -15.02 13.29
CA ASP A 208 -6.05 -14.61 14.46
C ASP A 208 -5.41 -13.22 14.27
N LEU A 209 -5.27 -12.76 13.02
CA LEU A 209 -4.91 -11.42 12.60
C LEU A 209 -5.39 -11.20 11.16
N LEU A 210 -6.00 -10.06 10.88
CA LEU A 210 -6.34 -9.63 9.52
C LEU A 210 -5.55 -8.39 9.16
N VAL A 211 -4.79 -8.44 8.06
CA VAL A 211 -4.06 -7.31 7.50
C VAL A 211 -4.77 -6.86 6.23
N PHE A 212 -5.11 -5.61 6.15
CA PHE A 212 -5.73 -4.98 4.99
C PHE A 212 -4.87 -3.84 4.49
N THR A 213 -4.60 -3.82 3.20
CA THR A 213 -3.99 -2.68 2.51
C THR A 213 -4.94 -2.18 1.44
N GLY A 214 -5.27 -0.88 1.46
CA GLY A 214 -6.19 -0.29 0.48
C GLY A 214 -6.76 1.06 0.88
N SER A 215 -7.98 1.40 0.40
CA SER A 215 -8.61 2.68 0.70
C SER A 215 -9.17 2.76 2.13
N GLY A 216 -9.17 3.97 2.72
CA GLY A 216 -9.76 4.19 4.05
C GLY A 216 -11.25 3.78 4.13
N GLN A 217 -12.03 4.00 3.05
CA GLN A 217 -13.43 3.59 3.00
C GLN A 217 -13.58 2.07 3.13
N THR A 218 -12.80 1.30 2.35
CA THR A 218 -12.82 -0.18 2.42
C THR A 218 -12.26 -0.67 3.75
N GLY A 219 -11.21 -0.02 4.28
CA GLY A 219 -10.62 -0.35 5.58
C GLY A 219 -11.62 -0.26 6.73
N ARG A 220 -12.47 0.78 6.74
CA ARG A 220 -13.57 0.89 7.73
C ARG A 220 -14.55 -0.29 7.63
N ALA A 221 -14.92 -0.71 6.42
CA ALA A 221 -15.81 -1.84 6.20
C ALA A 221 -15.17 -3.18 6.65
N VAL A 222 -13.90 -3.39 6.34
CA VAL A 222 -13.11 -4.56 6.77
C VAL A 222 -13.03 -4.62 8.30
N MET A 223 -12.70 -3.50 8.95
CA MET A 223 -12.60 -3.41 10.40
C MET A 223 -13.96 -3.70 11.06
N ALA A 224 -15.06 -3.15 10.52
CA ALA A 224 -16.41 -3.41 11.02
C ALA A 224 -16.78 -4.89 10.91
N ALA A 225 -16.47 -5.55 9.78
CA ALA A 225 -16.71 -6.98 9.60
C ALA A 225 -15.87 -7.84 10.56
N ALA A 226 -14.58 -7.54 10.72
CA ALA A 226 -13.66 -8.24 11.60
C ALA A 226 -14.05 -8.12 13.10
N ALA A 227 -14.66 -6.98 13.49
CA ALA A 227 -15.09 -6.72 14.86
C ALA A 227 -16.11 -7.74 15.38
N HIS A 228 -16.94 -8.33 14.53
CA HIS A 228 -17.91 -9.38 14.92
C HIS A 228 -17.22 -10.63 15.50
N ASN A 229 -16.01 -10.91 15.06
CA ASN A 229 -15.21 -12.04 15.53
C ASN A 229 -14.14 -11.62 16.55
N LEU A 230 -14.06 -10.34 16.92
CA LEU A 230 -12.96 -9.76 17.70
C LEU A 230 -11.59 -10.02 17.07
N THR A 231 -11.55 -10.17 15.75
CA THR A 231 -10.30 -10.35 14.99
C THR A 231 -9.48 -9.05 15.04
N PRO A 232 -8.23 -9.07 15.54
CA PRO A 232 -7.33 -7.92 15.45
C PRO A 232 -7.09 -7.55 13.98
N VAL A 233 -7.08 -6.25 13.67
CA VAL A 233 -6.82 -5.76 12.33
C VAL A 233 -5.60 -4.85 12.29
N VAL A 234 -4.83 -4.93 11.21
CA VAL A 234 -3.84 -3.94 10.81
C VAL A 234 -4.32 -3.32 9.50
N LEU A 235 -4.47 -2.00 9.50
CA LEU A 235 -4.95 -1.25 8.35
C LEU A 235 -3.81 -0.41 7.78
N GLU A 236 -3.37 -0.76 6.58
CA GLU A 236 -2.42 0.02 5.78
C GLU A 236 -3.22 0.78 4.73
N LEU A 237 -3.36 2.09 4.91
CA LEU A 237 -4.26 2.93 4.14
C LEU A 237 -3.47 3.95 3.29
N GLY A 238 -4.16 4.63 2.38
CA GLY A 238 -3.62 5.78 1.69
C GLY A 238 -3.62 7.03 2.56
N GLY A 239 -3.06 8.10 2.05
CA GLY A 239 -3.05 9.41 2.68
C GLY A 239 -2.55 10.49 1.72
N LYS A 240 -2.74 11.75 2.09
CA LYS A 240 -2.20 12.89 1.34
C LYS A 240 -0.80 13.19 1.84
N SER A 241 0.21 12.61 1.16
CA SER A 241 1.62 12.76 1.55
C SER A 241 2.21 14.10 1.11
N PRO A 242 2.63 14.98 2.04
CA PRO A 242 3.26 16.27 1.73
C PRO A 242 4.74 16.12 1.38
N ALA A 243 5.24 17.05 0.58
CA ALA A 243 6.66 17.38 0.48
C ALA A 243 6.88 18.83 0.87
N ILE A 244 7.70 19.09 1.87
CA ILE A 244 8.11 20.43 2.29
C ILE A 244 9.52 20.69 1.75
N ILE A 245 9.68 21.74 0.95
CA ILE A 245 10.95 22.12 0.34
C ILE A 245 11.45 23.41 0.99
N ASP A 246 12.51 23.29 1.78
CA ASP A 246 13.24 24.41 2.33
C ASP A 246 13.84 25.24 1.18
N PRO A 247 13.65 26.58 1.15
CA PRO A 247 14.18 27.44 0.10
C PRO A 247 15.70 27.34 -0.12
N GLU A 248 16.47 26.97 0.89
CA GLU A 248 17.93 26.79 0.79
C GLU A 248 18.34 25.39 0.23
N TYR A 249 17.39 24.47 0.10
CA TYR A 249 17.68 23.18 -0.50
C TYR A 249 17.82 23.30 -2.03
N PRO A 250 18.76 22.56 -2.68
CA PRO A 250 18.90 22.60 -4.14
C PRO A 250 17.62 22.13 -4.83
N LEU A 251 16.82 23.09 -5.33
CA LEU A 251 15.49 22.86 -5.90
C LEU A 251 15.50 21.79 -6.97
N LYS A 252 16.50 21.78 -7.86
CA LYS A 252 16.66 20.76 -8.91
C LYS A 252 16.64 19.33 -8.32
N LYS A 253 17.35 19.10 -7.20
CA LYS A 253 17.38 17.76 -6.57
C LYS A 253 16.04 17.37 -5.99
N ALA A 254 15.31 18.32 -5.38
CA ALA A 254 13.96 18.06 -4.87
C ALA A 254 13.01 17.73 -6.01
N VAL A 255 12.99 18.52 -7.08
CA VAL A 255 12.18 18.28 -8.28
C VAL A 255 12.45 16.91 -8.89
N GLU A 256 13.74 16.57 -9.14
CA GLU A 256 14.11 15.27 -9.72
C GLU A 256 13.60 14.09 -8.87
N ARG A 257 13.70 14.17 -7.54
CA ARG A 257 13.26 13.09 -6.65
C ARG A 257 11.74 13.00 -6.56
N ILE A 258 11.06 14.12 -6.42
CA ILE A 258 9.59 14.18 -6.36
C ILE A 258 9.00 13.65 -7.66
N LEU A 259 9.50 14.09 -8.81
CA LEU A 259 8.97 13.66 -10.10
C LEU A 259 9.32 12.22 -10.44
N PHE A 260 10.48 11.72 -10.02
CA PHE A 260 10.80 10.30 -10.15
C PHE A 260 9.73 9.43 -9.49
N VAL A 261 9.39 9.71 -8.23
CA VAL A 261 8.36 8.94 -7.52
C VAL A 261 6.98 9.18 -8.14
N LYS A 262 6.71 10.38 -8.64
CA LYS A 262 5.43 10.73 -9.29
C LYS A 262 5.23 10.06 -10.64
N GLN A 263 6.31 9.71 -11.35
CA GLN A 263 6.26 8.91 -12.59
C GLN A 263 6.23 7.42 -12.33
N PHE A 264 6.94 6.95 -11.30
CA PHE A 264 7.03 5.54 -10.94
C PHE A 264 5.64 4.94 -10.72
N ASN A 265 5.33 3.85 -11.40
CA ASN A 265 4.00 3.23 -11.43
C ASN A 265 2.86 4.21 -11.81
N ALA A 266 3.16 5.20 -12.67
CA ALA A 266 2.28 6.32 -13.01
C ALA A 266 1.70 7.01 -11.76
N GLY A 267 2.47 7.14 -10.69
CA GLY A 267 2.07 7.78 -9.44
C GLY A 267 1.09 6.98 -8.58
N GLN A 268 0.78 5.74 -8.92
CA GLN A 268 -0.17 4.88 -8.21
C GLN A 268 0.50 4.20 -7.01
N ILE A 269 0.95 5.02 -6.04
CA ILE A 269 1.73 4.61 -4.87
C ILE A 269 1.15 5.29 -3.63
N CYS A 270 0.90 4.54 -2.57
CA CYS A 270 0.37 5.06 -1.31
C CYS A 270 1.31 6.06 -0.60
N THR A 271 2.63 5.90 -0.76
CA THR A 271 3.66 6.80 -0.22
C THR A 271 4.10 7.87 -1.21
N ASN A 272 3.37 8.06 -2.31
CA ASN A 272 3.71 9.07 -3.32
C ASN A 272 3.50 10.49 -2.79
N VAL A 273 4.34 11.42 -3.25
CA VAL A 273 4.13 12.84 -2.98
C VAL A 273 2.84 13.30 -3.66
N ASP A 274 1.82 13.61 -2.88
CA ASP A 274 0.52 14.04 -3.40
C ASP A 274 0.48 15.54 -3.65
N TYR A 275 1.17 16.31 -2.80
CA TYR A 275 1.37 17.74 -2.95
C TYR A 275 2.72 18.21 -2.39
N ALA A 276 3.22 19.31 -2.94
CA ALA A 276 4.47 19.91 -2.49
C ALA A 276 4.27 21.38 -2.08
N PHE A 277 4.84 21.75 -0.95
CA PHE A 277 4.97 23.11 -0.51
C PHE A 277 6.26 23.70 -1.06
N VAL A 278 6.11 24.75 -1.85
CA VAL A 278 7.20 25.47 -2.52
C VAL A 278 7.12 26.94 -2.17
N HIS A 279 8.24 27.53 -1.78
CA HIS A 279 8.31 28.96 -1.52
C HIS A 279 7.93 29.75 -2.79
N GLU A 280 7.17 30.83 -2.65
CA GLU A 280 6.61 31.59 -3.78
C GLU A 280 7.67 32.01 -4.80
N SER A 281 8.86 32.43 -4.35
CA SER A 281 9.97 32.86 -5.23
C SER A 281 10.57 31.74 -6.08
N GLN A 282 10.32 30.47 -5.77
CA GLN A 282 10.87 29.30 -6.45
C GLN A 282 9.85 28.60 -7.37
N ARG A 283 8.61 29.06 -7.40
CA ARG A 283 7.51 28.44 -8.14
C ARG A 283 7.82 28.28 -9.62
N ASP A 284 8.23 29.36 -10.29
CA ASP A 284 8.48 29.33 -11.74
C ASP A 284 9.71 28.50 -12.09
N GLU A 285 10.73 28.53 -11.24
CA GLU A 285 11.90 27.68 -11.37
C GLU A 285 11.51 26.20 -11.21
N PHE A 286 10.66 25.86 -10.25
CA PHE A 286 10.14 24.50 -10.06
C PHE A 286 9.45 24.00 -11.34
N ILE A 287 8.55 24.80 -11.92
CA ILE A 287 7.83 24.47 -13.16
C ILE A 287 8.82 24.25 -14.33
N GLY A 288 9.79 25.15 -14.48
CA GLY A 288 10.81 25.05 -15.51
C GLY A 288 11.65 23.78 -15.41
N GLN A 289 12.08 23.44 -14.20
CA GLN A 289 12.86 22.23 -13.94
C GLN A 289 12.00 20.96 -14.08
N ALA A 290 10.72 21.00 -13.71
CA ALA A 290 9.79 19.89 -13.88
C ALA A 290 9.59 19.55 -15.37
N ARG A 291 9.40 20.57 -16.22
CA ARG A 291 9.32 20.36 -17.69
C ARG A 291 10.60 19.76 -18.25
N GLN A 292 11.77 20.26 -17.84
CA GLN A 292 13.05 19.72 -18.28
C GLN A 292 13.22 18.25 -17.86
N TYR A 293 12.82 17.92 -16.64
CA TYR A 293 12.87 16.54 -16.11
C TYR A 293 12.00 15.61 -16.97
N VAL A 294 10.74 15.96 -17.22
CA VAL A 294 9.82 15.13 -18.00
C VAL A 294 10.29 14.98 -19.44
N ALA A 295 10.70 16.07 -20.10
CA ALA A 295 11.25 16.03 -21.46
C ALA A 295 12.47 15.11 -21.59
N ARG A 296 13.28 14.98 -20.54
CA ARG A 296 14.46 14.12 -20.53
C ARG A 296 14.16 12.66 -20.19
N HIS A 297 13.28 12.41 -19.20
CA HIS A 297 13.08 11.09 -18.61
C HIS A 297 11.81 10.38 -19.08
N CYS A 298 10.86 11.13 -19.64
CA CYS A 298 9.60 10.60 -20.17
C CYS A 298 9.18 11.35 -21.44
N PRO A 299 10.00 11.33 -22.51
CA PRO A 299 9.71 12.07 -23.74
C PRO A 299 8.49 11.51 -24.48
N ASP A 300 8.12 10.26 -24.25
CA ASP A 300 6.97 9.59 -24.85
C ASP A 300 6.22 8.76 -23.81
N ILE A 301 5.00 9.16 -23.48
CA ILE A 301 4.14 8.45 -22.52
C ILE A 301 3.58 7.12 -23.08
N ASN A 302 3.61 6.92 -24.40
CA ASN A 302 3.16 5.67 -25.03
C ASN A 302 4.24 4.57 -25.01
N ASN A 303 5.42 4.89 -24.52
CA ASN A 303 6.49 3.92 -24.34
C ASN A 303 6.07 2.79 -23.39
N ALA A 304 6.55 1.57 -23.63
CA ALA A 304 6.30 0.39 -22.80
C ALA A 304 6.84 0.55 -21.36
N ASP A 305 7.85 1.39 -21.16
CA ASP A 305 8.40 1.69 -19.82
C ASP A 305 7.59 2.72 -19.03
N TYR A 306 6.56 3.34 -19.63
CA TYR A 306 5.61 4.17 -18.91
C TYR A 306 4.37 3.35 -18.53
N THR A 307 4.16 3.14 -17.24
CA THR A 307 3.08 2.30 -16.72
C THR A 307 1.70 2.93 -16.96
N SER A 308 0.71 2.11 -17.31
CA SER A 308 -0.70 2.52 -17.51
C SER A 308 -1.40 2.76 -16.16
N ILE A 309 -2.45 3.58 -16.19
CA ILE A 309 -3.42 3.61 -15.08
C ILE A 309 -4.16 2.28 -15.06
N ILE A 310 -4.41 1.75 -13.87
CA ILE A 310 -4.87 0.36 -13.68
C ILE A 310 -6.18 0.05 -14.41
N ASP A 311 -7.16 0.95 -14.36
CA ASP A 311 -8.47 0.77 -14.97
C ASP A 311 -9.09 2.08 -15.48
N ASP A 312 -10.16 1.96 -16.23
CA ASP A 312 -10.88 3.12 -16.81
C ASP A 312 -11.56 3.98 -15.76
N ARG A 313 -11.95 3.41 -14.62
CA ARG A 313 -12.54 4.14 -13.51
C ARG A 313 -11.50 5.06 -12.87
N SER A 314 -10.29 4.54 -12.65
CA SER A 314 -9.17 5.31 -12.11
C SER A 314 -8.70 6.39 -13.10
N TYR A 315 -8.69 6.08 -14.40
CA TYR A 315 -8.37 7.05 -15.44
C TYR A 315 -9.37 8.22 -15.44
N ARG A 316 -10.67 7.94 -15.48
CA ARG A 316 -11.74 8.96 -15.41
C ARG A 316 -11.66 9.79 -14.15
N ARG A 317 -11.39 9.17 -13.00
CA ARG A 317 -11.21 9.87 -11.73
C ARG A 317 -10.10 10.91 -11.78
N LEU A 318 -9.01 10.63 -12.51
CA LEU A 318 -7.92 11.59 -12.70
C LEU A 318 -8.35 12.75 -13.63
N GLU A 319 -9.07 12.44 -14.73
CA GLU A 319 -9.64 13.47 -15.62
C GLU A 319 -10.58 14.39 -14.83
N GLU A 320 -11.55 13.82 -14.11
CA GLU A 320 -12.52 14.56 -13.28
C GLU A 320 -11.82 15.43 -12.22
N THR A 321 -10.70 14.97 -11.65
CA THR A 321 -9.92 15.74 -10.69
C THR A 321 -9.28 16.97 -11.33
N LEU A 322 -8.74 16.84 -12.55
CA LEU A 322 -8.19 17.98 -13.30
C LEU A 322 -9.28 18.96 -13.77
N ASP A 323 -10.43 18.44 -14.19
CA ASP A 323 -11.56 19.25 -14.66
C ASP A 323 -12.21 20.02 -13.51
N ASP A 324 -12.35 19.41 -12.32
CA ASP A 324 -12.77 20.11 -11.09
C ASP A 324 -11.81 21.25 -10.76
N ALA A 325 -10.51 20.99 -10.81
CA ALA A 325 -9.50 22.02 -10.53
C ALA A 325 -9.55 23.17 -11.55
N ARG A 326 -9.62 22.89 -12.85
CA ARG A 326 -9.76 23.91 -13.92
C ARG A 326 -11.04 24.72 -13.76
N GLY A 327 -12.17 24.05 -13.56
CA GLY A 327 -13.47 24.68 -13.41
C GLY A 327 -13.55 25.62 -12.20
N LYS A 328 -12.72 25.39 -11.18
CA LYS A 328 -12.61 26.23 -9.97
C LYS A 328 -11.45 27.24 -10.02
N GLY A 329 -10.79 27.39 -11.18
CA GLY A 329 -9.79 28.43 -11.42
C GLY A 329 -8.34 28.04 -11.14
N ALA A 330 -8.03 26.76 -10.91
CA ALA A 330 -6.65 26.31 -10.79
C ALA A 330 -5.92 26.33 -12.13
N THR A 331 -4.61 26.59 -12.09
CA THR A 331 -3.73 26.45 -13.24
C THR A 331 -3.29 24.99 -13.38
N VAL A 332 -3.65 24.34 -14.48
CA VAL A 332 -3.30 22.93 -14.76
C VAL A 332 -2.28 22.89 -15.90
N ILE A 333 -1.12 22.35 -15.63
CA ILE A 333 0.02 22.24 -16.57
C ILE A 333 0.27 20.80 -16.92
N ASN A 334 0.13 20.42 -18.19
CA ASN A 334 0.65 19.15 -18.70
C ASN A 334 2.17 19.26 -18.89
N LEU A 335 2.95 18.47 -18.17
CA LEU A 335 4.42 18.49 -18.26
C LEU A 335 4.95 17.76 -19.50
N SER A 336 4.15 16.91 -20.13
CA SER A 336 4.48 16.25 -21.40
C SER A 336 4.20 17.13 -22.63
N GLY A 337 3.99 18.43 -22.43
CA GLY A 337 3.72 19.41 -23.49
C GLY A 337 2.37 19.16 -24.14
N ASP A 338 2.36 19.10 -25.47
CA ASP A 338 1.12 18.89 -26.26
C ASP A 338 0.72 17.42 -26.39
N GLN A 339 1.43 16.47 -25.74
CA GLN A 339 1.04 15.06 -25.76
C GLN A 339 -0.24 14.87 -24.93
N PRO A 340 -1.37 14.52 -25.57
CA PRO A 340 -2.57 14.19 -24.83
C PRO A 340 -2.41 12.83 -24.14
N GLY A 341 -3.24 12.53 -23.15
CA GLY A 341 -3.37 11.19 -22.62
C GLY A 341 -3.81 10.21 -23.72
N ASN A 342 -3.38 8.97 -23.60
CA ASN A 342 -3.84 7.88 -24.45
C ASN A 342 -4.83 7.02 -23.65
N ARG A 343 -6.13 7.25 -23.87
CA ARG A 343 -7.19 6.62 -23.10
C ARG A 343 -7.31 5.13 -23.40
N ASP A 344 -7.09 4.71 -24.65
CA ASP A 344 -7.19 3.30 -25.03
C ASP A 344 -6.13 2.45 -24.32
N GLN A 345 -4.95 3.00 -24.11
CA GLN A 345 -3.86 2.37 -23.36
C GLN A 345 -3.78 2.83 -21.89
N ARG A 346 -4.68 3.69 -21.46
CA ARG A 346 -4.70 4.31 -20.13
C ARG A 346 -3.39 4.99 -19.73
N LYS A 347 -2.69 5.60 -20.70
CA LYS A 347 -1.48 6.40 -20.48
C LYS A 347 -1.86 7.82 -20.10
N PHE A 348 -1.56 8.22 -18.87
CA PHE A 348 -1.93 9.52 -18.33
C PHE A 348 -0.68 10.38 -18.13
N PRO A 349 -0.56 11.56 -18.77
CA PRO A 349 0.63 12.40 -18.66
C PRO A 349 0.74 13.04 -17.28
N LEU A 350 1.96 13.34 -16.87
CA LEU A 350 2.24 14.01 -15.61
C LEU A 350 1.75 15.46 -15.64
N HIS A 351 0.96 15.84 -14.62
CA HIS A 351 0.41 17.18 -14.48
C HIS A 351 0.87 17.88 -13.20
N LEU A 352 1.10 19.18 -13.29
CA LEU A 352 1.13 20.06 -12.13
C LEU A 352 -0.19 20.81 -12.00
N VAL A 353 -0.69 20.96 -10.79
CA VAL A 353 -1.86 21.76 -10.47
C VAL A 353 -1.47 22.83 -9.46
N LEU A 354 -1.70 24.09 -9.82
CA LEU A 354 -1.28 25.28 -9.08
C LEU A 354 -2.51 26.09 -8.69
N ASP A 355 -2.35 27.02 -7.75
CA ASP A 355 -3.40 27.96 -7.33
C ASP A 355 -4.68 27.27 -6.85
N THR A 356 -4.50 26.15 -6.12
CA THR A 356 -5.62 25.36 -5.62
C THR A 356 -6.26 25.99 -4.39
N THR A 357 -7.60 25.86 -4.29
CA THR A 357 -8.41 26.33 -3.15
C THR A 357 -9.00 25.14 -2.39
N ALA A 358 -9.37 25.32 -1.12
CA ALA A 358 -9.83 24.26 -0.23
C ALA A 358 -11.07 23.49 -0.74
N ASN A 359 -11.91 24.11 -1.59
CA ASN A 359 -13.10 23.49 -2.15
C ASN A 359 -12.84 22.60 -3.38
N MET A 360 -11.59 22.48 -3.83
CA MET A 360 -11.20 21.60 -4.93
C MET A 360 -10.98 20.17 -4.45
N THR A 361 -11.44 19.21 -5.22
CA THR A 361 -11.31 17.77 -4.91
C THR A 361 -9.86 17.33 -4.68
N ILE A 362 -8.93 17.89 -5.42
CA ILE A 362 -7.49 17.62 -5.29
C ILE A 362 -6.93 18.01 -3.90
N ARG A 363 -7.61 18.90 -3.15
CA ARG A 363 -7.17 19.31 -1.81
C ARG A 363 -7.56 18.34 -0.71
N SER A 364 -8.67 17.61 -0.86
CA SER A 364 -9.22 16.70 0.16
C SER A 364 -9.04 15.24 -0.17
N ARG A 365 -8.91 14.87 -1.45
CA ARG A 365 -8.78 13.47 -1.91
C ARG A 365 -7.38 13.18 -2.43
N GLU A 366 -6.81 12.04 -2.04
CA GLU A 366 -5.57 11.51 -2.61
C GLU A 366 -5.69 11.36 -4.12
N THR A 367 -4.70 11.84 -4.87
CA THR A 367 -4.72 11.77 -6.34
C THR A 367 -4.48 10.36 -6.86
N PHE A 368 -3.61 9.60 -6.23
CA PHE A 368 -3.22 8.23 -6.59
C PHE A 368 -3.00 8.07 -8.09
N GLY A 369 -2.15 8.95 -8.64
CA GLY A 369 -1.88 9.07 -10.06
C GLY A 369 -0.82 10.14 -10.36
N PRO A 370 -0.50 10.39 -11.64
CA PRO A 370 0.57 11.31 -12.06
C PRO A 370 0.11 12.77 -12.06
N ILE A 371 -0.43 13.22 -10.94
CA ILE A 371 -0.84 14.61 -10.72
C ILE A 371 -0.18 15.10 -9.43
N LEU A 372 0.59 16.18 -9.50
CA LEU A 372 1.23 16.82 -8.36
C LEU A 372 0.60 18.19 -8.12
N CYS A 373 0.05 18.39 -6.93
CA CYS A 373 -0.42 19.69 -6.50
C CYS A 373 0.74 20.51 -5.92
N ILE A 374 0.96 21.71 -6.43
CA ILE A 374 1.93 22.66 -5.88
C ILE A 374 1.19 23.73 -5.08
N GLN A 375 1.52 23.82 -3.80
CA GLN A 375 0.99 24.81 -2.88
C GLN A 375 2.09 25.80 -2.52
N LYS A 376 1.81 27.08 -2.71
CA LYS A 376 2.69 28.13 -2.24
C LYS A 376 2.43 28.38 -0.76
N VAL A 377 3.51 28.57 -0.01
CA VAL A 377 3.48 28.91 1.41
C VAL A 377 4.43 30.07 1.67
N ALA A 378 4.11 30.87 2.67
CA ALA A 378 4.95 31.98 3.11
C ALA A 378 6.14 31.46 3.94
N ASP A 379 5.92 30.42 4.74
CA ASP A 379 6.91 29.83 5.62
C ASP A 379 6.62 28.35 5.92
N GLU A 380 7.49 27.72 6.70
CA GLU A 380 7.41 26.32 7.08
C GLU A 380 6.30 26.06 8.11
N GLU A 381 5.92 27.04 8.94
CA GLU A 381 4.84 26.91 9.94
C GLU A 381 3.50 26.77 9.23
N GLU A 382 3.29 27.57 8.18
CA GLU A 382 2.12 27.42 7.32
C GLU A 382 2.10 26.07 6.61
N ALA A 383 3.25 25.58 6.13
CA ALA A 383 3.36 24.27 5.48
C ALA A 383 2.97 23.14 6.45
N ILE A 384 3.47 23.15 7.70
CA ILE A 384 3.12 22.14 8.72
C ILE A 384 1.62 22.22 9.05
N ARG A 385 1.08 23.41 9.27
CA ARG A 385 -0.34 23.58 9.58
C ARG A 385 -1.23 22.99 8.47
N LEU A 386 -0.88 23.25 7.21
CA LEU A 386 -1.61 22.72 6.06
C LEU A 386 -1.40 21.21 5.86
N ALA A 387 -0.23 20.69 6.19
CA ALA A 387 0.04 19.25 6.16
C ALA A 387 -0.83 18.50 7.19
N ASN A 388 -0.97 19.07 8.39
CA ASN A 388 -1.77 18.48 9.48
C ASN A 388 -3.28 18.67 9.33
N ASP A 389 -3.74 19.42 8.32
CA ASP A 389 -5.16 19.60 7.96
C ASP A 389 -5.64 18.48 7.01
N SER A 390 -5.17 17.24 7.23
CA SER A 390 -5.59 16.06 6.49
C SER A 390 -6.10 14.98 7.45
N GLU A 391 -7.11 14.19 7.00
CA GLU A 391 -7.71 13.15 7.85
C GLU A 391 -6.70 12.04 8.20
N PHE A 392 -5.87 11.66 7.22
CA PHE A 392 -4.84 10.64 7.36
C PHE A 392 -3.56 11.05 6.64
N GLY A 393 -2.43 10.89 7.31
CA GLY A 393 -1.11 10.84 6.72
C GLY A 393 -0.58 9.41 6.68
N LEU A 394 0.33 9.14 5.76
CA LEU A 394 1.08 7.88 5.68
C LEU A 394 2.57 8.13 5.58
N ASN A 395 2.96 9.23 4.94
CA ASN A 395 4.33 9.60 4.68
C ASN A 395 4.47 11.12 4.53
N GLY A 396 5.55 11.68 5.06
CA GLY A 396 5.92 13.07 4.87
C GLY A 396 7.36 13.19 4.37
N ASN A 397 7.63 14.15 3.49
CA ASN A 397 8.95 14.39 2.92
C ASN A 397 9.42 15.80 3.27
N VAL A 398 10.60 15.92 3.88
CA VAL A 398 11.22 17.20 4.19
C VAL A 398 12.57 17.29 3.47
N TRP A 399 12.72 18.32 2.63
CA TRP A 399 13.91 18.56 1.82
C TRP A 399 14.65 19.78 2.37
N THR A 400 15.67 19.55 3.20
CA THR A 400 16.52 20.60 3.80
C THR A 400 17.97 20.16 3.88
N ARG A 401 18.91 21.11 3.99
CA ARG A 401 20.32 20.83 4.27
C ARG A 401 20.59 20.71 5.76
N ASP A 402 19.76 21.33 6.60
CA ASP A 402 19.88 21.26 8.06
C ASP A 402 19.14 20.02 8.60
N LYS A 403 19.95 19.03 9.04
CA LYS A 403 19.40 17.78 9.61
C LYS A 403 18.59 18.00 10.88
N SER A 404 18.97 18.97 11.73
CA SER A 404 18.25 19.29 12.97
C SER A 404 16.89 19.89 12.65
N ARG A 405 16.86 20.84 11.69
CA ARG A 405 15.64 21.45 11.19
C ARG A 405 14.74 20.41 10.50
N GLY A 406 15.33 19.55 9.64
CA GLY A 406 14.60 18.45 8.99
C GLY A 406 13.93 17.51 9.99
N TYR A 407 14.61 17.17 11.07
CA TYR A 407 14.03 16.35 12.13
C TYR A 407 12.89 17.05 12.88
N GLN A 408 13.06 18.34 13.20
CA GLN A 408 12.02 19.15 13.84
C GLN A 408 10.75 19.23 12.96
N LEU A 409 10.90 19.52 11.67
CA LEU A 409 9.79 19.59 10.71
C LEU A 409 9.11 18.21 10.57
N ALA A 410 9.88 17.15 10.38
CA ALA A 410 9.34 15.80 10.24
C ALA A 410 8.56 15.34 11.48
N THR A 411 9.01 15.72 12.70
CA THR A 411 8.29 15.38 13.94
C THR A 411 7.08 16.27 14.21
N ALA A 412 6.95 17.39 13.51
CA ALA A 412 5.80 18.28 13.63
C ALA A 412 4.66 17.94 12.65
N ILE A 413 4.93 17.07 11.67
CA ILE A 413 3.92 16.57 10.72
C ILE A 413 3.27 15.33 11.33
N ASP A 414 1.96 15.36 11.44
CA ASP A 414 1.13 14.24 11.92
C ASP A 414 0.79 13.33 10.73
N THR A 415 1.63 12.30 10.50
CA THR A 415 1.49 11.36 9.38
C THR A 415 1.67 9.91 9.85
#